data_62023664184f9e8dfbbc5f45555a2fcf
#
_entry.id   62023664184f9e8dfbbc5f45555a2fcf
#
_cell.length_a   1.000
_cell.length_b   1.000
_cell.length_c   1.000
_cell.angle_alpha   90.00
_cell.angle_beta   90.00
_cell.angle_gamma   90.00
#
_symmetry.space_group_name_H-M   'P 1'
#
loop_
_entity.id
_entity.type
_entity.pdbx_description
1 polymer ?
#
loop_
_entity_poly.entity_id
_entity_poly.type
_entity_poly.pdbx_seq_one_letter_code
_entity_poly.pdbx_strand_id
1 'polypeptide(L)'
;QGIDTTAAFINELAGYRSQLAKPYLTDQQFEEKLMQEAYQRLKEDVEVSHILVRIPQNATPADTLAAWSKVKSILKRLEKEDFAKVAREVSEDETAEKTGGYIGWITAFQTFYPFETMAYNTPVGGISQPVRSIYGYHIIKVHNRRNSVGEVQVAHIMRFTSPNDSLKNKRAKEVIDSLYQCLKNGEDFGTLASKYSEDKPSAARNGELPWFGTGRMVPQFEAAAFSLKKVGDISEPVQTPFGWHIIKLLGKKDLPSFNDMKSDLERRIKQDERTNFAQQSFVNRLKKEYNFRLLDANVQDFYKLLQNRTLNDSVFLTEIKKLNKPLFTFADKEYTQRDFANFLEKNQFTQKSIPSEVINEKLNQFINTELLAYEDTQLEKKYDDFRFLMQEYHDGILLFEVSNREVWDKALKDTVGLASYFEKHKEDYKWVKPHYKGRVIYCKDKNTFKTAKLIAKRLANDSIDKYLTSRLNSDSIQYVKIEKGLFVEGDNKVVDKFVFNKKEKFTPDTDYPYVFVVGKLLKETPEDYTDVRGAVIADYQDYLEKEWIKNLRSKYSFSVDKNVLRTVKEN
;
A
#
# COMPACT_ATOMS: atom_id res chain seq x y z
N GLN A 1 -37.47 5.61 10.36
CA GLN A 1 -37.27 7.02 9.94
C GLN A 1 -36.59 7.15 8.56
N GLY A 2 -36.32 6.04 7.85
CA GLY A 2 -35.73 6.05 6.48
C GLY A 2 -34.29 6.54 6.40
N ILE A 3 -33.52 6.49 7.49
CA ILE A 3 -32.09 6.86 7.47
C ILE A 3 -31.33 5.90 6.58
N ASP A 4 -31.62 4.61 6.69
CA ASP A 4 -31.07 3.50 5.91
C ASP A 4 -31.38 3.58 4.41
N THR A 5 -32.32 4.41 4.00
CA THR A 5 -32.66 4.65 2.59
C THR A 5 -32.04 5.91 2.01
N THR A 6 -31.28 6.66 2.79
CA THR A 6 -30.59 7.86 2.30
C THR A 6 -29.39 7.50 1.41
N ALA A 7 -29.13 8.32 0.38
CA ALA A 7 -28.00 8.10 -0.52
C ALA A 7 -26.65 8.09 0.23
N ALA A 8 -26.51 8.90 1.27
CA ALA A 8 -25.30 8.94 2.09
C ALA A 8 -25.06 7.59 2.78
N PHE A 9 -26.07 7.06 3.47
CA PHE A 9 -26.01 5.78 4.15
C PHE A 9 -25.70 4.63 3.19
N ILE A 10 -26.44 4.56 2.07
CA ILE A 10 -26.26 3.51 1.06
C ILE A 10 -24.85 3.53 0.49
N ASN A 11 -24.30 4.71 0.17
CA ASN A 11 -22.96 4.84 -0.38
C ASN A 11 -21.89 4.48 0.65
N GLU A 12 -22.04 4.85 1.91
CA GLU A 12 -21.13 4.52 2.98
C GLU A 12 -21.10 3.00 3.21
N LEU A 13 -22.26 2.38 3.37
CA LEU A 13 -22.38 0.93 3.55
C LEU A 13 -21.82 0.15 2.34
N ALA A 14 -22.08 0.62 1.10
CA ALA A 14 -21.52 0.03 -0.11
C ALA A 14 -19.99 0.16 -0.16
N GLY A 15 -19.43 1.25 0.35
CA GLY A 15 -17.99 1.45 0.48
C GLY A 15 -17.35 0.41 1.41
N TYR A 16 -17.91 0.20 2.59
CA TYR A 16 -17.46 -0.85 3.53
C TYR A 16 -17.63 -2.23 2.91
N ARG A 17 -18.80 -2.52 2.32
CA ARG A 17 -19.05 -3.81 1.66
C ARG A 17 -18.00 -4.14 0.61
N SER A 18 -17.66 -3.18 -0.24
CA SER A 18 -16.64 -3.36 -1.29
C SER A 18 -15.25 -3.71 -0.73
N GLN A 19 -14.89 -3.17 0.44
CA GLN A 19 -13.62 -3.50 1.09
C GLN A 19 -13.67 -4.88 1.73
N LEU A 20 -14.75 -5.19 2.43
CA LEU A 20 -14.93 -6.45 3.16
C LEU A 20 -15.17 -7.65 2.24
N ALA A 21 -15.69 -7.44 1.03
CA ALA A 21 -15.89 -8.50 0.03
C ALA A 21 -14.58 -9.03 -0.56
N LYS A 22 -13.53 -8.23 -0.61
CA LYS A 22 -12.26 -8.60 -1.28
C LYS A 22 -11.69 -9.96 -0.88
N PRO A 23 -11.59 -10.32 0.43
CA PRO A 23 -11.07 -11.62 0.84
C PRO A 23 -11.92 -12.80 0.38
N TYR A 24 -13.22 -12.61 0.16
CA TYR A 24 -14.15 -13.64 -0.29
C TYR A 24 -14.14 -13.82 -1.81
N LEU A 25 -13.62 -12.84 -2.56
CA LEU A 25 -13.48 -12.88 -4.02
C LEU A 25 -12.10 -13.36 -4.48
N THR A 26 -11.40 -14.09 -3.61
CA THR A 26 -10.12 -14.74 -3.90
C THR A 26 -10.13 -16.18 -3.41
N ASP A 27 -9.19 -16.98 -3.90
CA ASP A 27 -8.99 -18.34 -3.41
C ASP A 27 -7.93 -18.33 -2.29
N GLN A 28 -8.36 -18.00 -1.07
CA GLN A 28 -7.47 -17.93 0.08
C GLN A 28 -6.68 -19.22 0.33
N GLN A 29 -7.31 -20.38 0.08
CA GLN A 29 -6.63 -21.67 0.23
C GLN A 29 -5.53 -21.85 -0.81
N PHE A 30 -5.76 -21.38 -2.04
CA PHE A 30 -4.77 -21.43 -3.09
C PHE A 30 -3.65 -20.40 -2.84
N GLU A 31 -3.98 -19.20 -2.37
CA GLU A 31 -2.99 -18.18 -1.98
C GLU A 31 -2.08 -18.70 -0.85
N GLU A 32 -2.65 -19.33 0.17
CA GLU A 32 -1.88 -19.96 1.25
C GLU A 32 -0.95 -21.07 0.69
N LYS A 33 -1.43 -21.90 -0.24
CA LYS A 33 -0.60 -22.90 -0.91
C LYS A 33 0.55 -22.26 -1.69
N LEU A 34 0.31 -21.17 -2.40
CA LEU A 34 1.37 -20.45 -3.11
C LEU A 34 2.41 -19.84 -2.15
N MET A 35 1.98 -19.34 -0.99
CA MET A 35 2.89 -18.86 0.06
C MET A 35 3.74 -20.01 0.64
N GLN A 36 3.11 -21.14 0.94
CA GLN A 36 3.79 -22.34 1.41
C GLN A 36 4.82 -22.84 0.38
N GLU A 37 4.41 -22.94 -0.88
CA GLU A 37 5.28 -23.35 -1.99
C GLU A 37 6.47 -22.39 -2.13
N ALA A 38 6.23 -21.09 -2.16
CA ALA A 38 7.28 -20.08 -2.25
C ALA A 38 8.26 -20.18 -1.08
N TYR A 39 7.75 -20.37 0.14
CA TYR A 39 8.59 -20.55 1.31
C TYR A 39 9.43 -21.83 1.26
N GLN A 40 8.86 -22.96 0.79
CA GLN A 40 9.65 -24.18 0.59
C GLN A 40 10.76 -23.99 -0.45
N ARG A 41 10.46 -23.26 -1.53
CA ARG A 41 11.48 -22.92 -2.55
C ARG A 41 12.55 -21.97 -2.01
N LEU A 42 12.21 -21.05 -1.09
CA LEU A 42 13.19 -20.17 -0.43
C LEU A 42 14.16 -20.94 0.49
N LYS A 43 13.84 -22.16 0.90
CA LYS A 43 14.73 -23.03 1.68
C LYS A 43 15.83 -23.71 0.85
N GLU A 44 15.68 -23.70 -0.47
CA GLU A 44 16.58 -24.38 -1.39
C GLU A 44 16.96 -23.44 -2.55
N ASP A 45 18.23 -23.37 -2.87
CA ASP A 45 18.71 -22.72 -4.09
C ASP A 45 18.94 -23.78 -5.17
N VAL A 46 18.67 -23.41 -6.43
CA VAL A 46 18.82 -24.29 -7.60
C VAL A 46 19.83 -23.66 -8.57
N GLU A 47 20.85 -24.43 -8.96
CA GLU A 47 21.85 -24.00 -9.94
C GLU A 47 21.41 -24.38 -11.34
N VAL A 48 21.27 -23.40 -12.22
CA VAL A 48 20.65 -23.62 -13.54
C VAL A 48 21.40 -23.00 -14.70
N SER A 49 21.19 -23.63 -15.85
CA SER A 49 21.42 -23.03 -17.17
C SER A 49 20.11 -23.05 -17.97
N HIS A 50 19.96 -22.16 -18.95
CA HIS A 50 18.82 -22.19 -19.85
C HIS A 50 19.17 -21.94 -21.31
N ILE A 51 18.25 -22.38 -22.20
CA ILE A 51 18.20 -22.03 -23.61
C ILE A 51 16.89 -21.29 -23.83
N LEU A 52 16.96 -20.10 -24.42
CA LEU A 52 15.79 -19.29 -24.80
C LEU A 52 15.53 -19.40 -26.29
N VAL A 53 14.28 -19.69 -26.67
CA VAL A 53 13.77 -19.50 -28.03
C VAL A 53 12.73 -18.39 -27.95
N ARG A 54 13.08 -17.20 -28.44
CA ARG A 54 12.24 -16.01 -28.32
C ARG A 54 10.95 -16.13 -29.13
N ILE A 55 9.90 -15.56 -28.60
CA ILE A 55 8.64 -15.34 -29.30
C ILE A 55 8.33 -13.86 -29.18
N PRO A 56 8.21 -13.14 -30.32
CA PRO A 56 7.84 -11.73 -30.29
C PRO A 56 6.51 -11.51 -29.57
N GLN A 57 6.34 -10.35 -28.93
CA GLN A 57 5.07 -10.01 -28.26
C GLN A 57 3.87 -9.99 -29.23
N ASN A 58 4.14 -9.72 -30.54
CA ASN A 58 3.14 -9.72 -31.61
C ASN A 58 3.22 -10.99 -32.47
N ALA A 59 3.65 -12.12 -31.90
CA ALA A 59 3.85 -13.36 -32.63
C ALA A 59 2.54 -13.89 -33.21
N THR A 60 2.59 -14.28 -34.49
CA THR A 60 1.50 -14.96 -35.15
C THR A 60 1.45 -16.44 -34.68
N PRO A 61 0.34 -17.17 -34.90
CA PRO A 61 0.30 -18.61 -34.69
C PRO A 61 1.41 -19.34 -35.48
N ALA A 62 1.76 -18.85 -36.67
CA ALA A 62 2.87 -19.38 -37.47
C ALA A 62 4.23 -19.16 -36.77
N ASP A 63 4.47 -18.00 -36.18
CA ASP A 63 5.70 -17.71 -35.41
C ASP A 63 5.80 -18.59 -34.18
N THR A 64 4.69 -18.78 -33.46
CA THR A 64 4.62 -19.68 -32.31
C THR A 64 4.89 -21.15 -32.72
N LEU A 65 4.36 -21.59 -33.86
CA LEU A 65 4.60 -22.93 -34.39
C LEU A 65 6.07 -23.08 -34.83
N ALA A 66 6.64 -22.09 -35.47
CA ALA A 66 8.05 -22.07 -35.86
C ALA A 66 8.98 -22.14 -34.64
N ALA A 67 8.70 -21.34 -33.60
CA ALA A 67 9.44 -21.36 -32.33
C ALA A 67 9.32 -22.77 -31.67
N TRP A 68 8.12 -23.34 -31.64
CA TRP A 68 7.91 -24.69 -31.10
C TRP A 68 8.67 -25.77 -31.89
N SER A 69 8.72 -25.66 -33.22
CA SER A 69 9.48 -26.55 -34.08
C SER A 69 10.99 -26.45 -33.79
N LYS A 70 11.49 -25.21 -33.54
CA LYS A 70 12.87 -24.99 -33.13
C LYS A 70 13.15 -25.60 -31.76
N VAL A 71 12.25 -25.46 -30.80
CA VAL A 71 12.35 -26.10 -29.46
C VAL A 71 12.47 -27.61 -29.59
N LYS A 72 11.63 -28.27 -30.41
CA LYS A 72 11.71 -29.71 -30.64
C LYS A 72 13.05 -30.16 -31.23
N SER A 73 13.59 -29.37 -32.17
CA SER A 73 14.92 -29.63 -32.75
C SER A 73 16.03 -29.53 -31.70
N ILE A 74 15.95 -28.51 -30.82
CA ILE A 74 16.89 -28.32 -29.73
C ILE A 74 16.83 -29.50 -28.76
N LEU A 75 15.66 -29.94 -28.32
CA LEU A 75 15.50 -31.08 -27.42
C LEU A 75 16.14 -32.33 -28.00
N LYS A 76 15.94 -32.61 -29.31
CA LYS A 76 16.55 -33.76 -29.98
C LYS A 76 18.11 -33.68 -30.01
N ARG A 77 18.66 -32.46 -30.13
CA ARG A 77 20.11 -32.26 -30.02
C ARG A 77 20.62 -32.53 -28.61
N LEU A 78 19.88 -32.07 -27.59
CA LEU A 78 20.24 -32.20 -26.17
C LEU A 78 20.24 -33.66 -25.68
N GLU A 79 19.64 -34.61 -26.44
CA GLU A 79 19.77 -36.06 -26.17
C GLU A 79 21.21 -36.58 -26.39
N LYS A 80 22.00 -35.88 -27.21
CA LYS A 80 23.33 -36.35 -27.66
C LYS A 80 24.45 -35.36 -27.51
N GLU A 81 24.13 -34.07 -27.38
CA GLU A 81 25.11 -32.98 -27.32
C GLU A 81 25.13 -32.30 -25.94
N ASP A 82 26.26 -31.73 -25.61
CA ASP A 82 26.41 -30.97 -24.37
C ASP A 82 25.51 -29.73 -24.37
N PHE A 83 24.85 -29.46 -23.23
CA PHE A 83 23.88 -28.39 -23.09
C PHE A 83 24.51 -27.01 -23.35
N ALA A 84 25.70 -26.76 -22.79
CA ALA A 84 26.37 -25.47 -22.93
C ALA A 84 26.81 -25.21 -24.38
N LYS A 85 27.22 -26.28 -25.11
CA LYS A 85 27.54 -26.20 -26.53
C LYS A 85 26.29 -25.79 -27.33
N VAL A 86 25.18 -26.53 -27.15
CA VAL A 86 23.92 -26.24 -27.84
C VAL A 86 23.42 -24.82 -27.47
N ALA A 87 23.50 -24.43 -26.20
CA ALA A 87 23.11 -23.11 -25.76
C ALA A 87 23.87 -21.98 -26.47
N ARG A 88 25.20 -22.11 -26.62
CA ARG A 88 26.01 -21.12 -27.36
C ARG A 88 25.61 -20.95 -28.82
N GLU A 89 25.17 -22.05 -29.44
CA GLU A 89 24.86 -22.06 -30.87
C GLU A 89 23.45 -21.58 -31.18
N VAL A 90 22.47 -21.86 -30.30
CA VAL A 90 21.05 -21.70 -30.65
C VAL A 90 20.23 -20.86 -29.70
N SER A 91 20.74 -20.59 -28.51
CA SER A 91 20.00 -19.75 -27.55
C SER A 91 19.91 -18.31 -28.03
N GLU A 92 18.74 -17.72 -27.88
CA GLU A 92 18.48 -16.32 -28.19
C GLU A 92 18.59 -15.42 -26.95
N ASP A 93 19.14 -15.94 -25.86
CA ASP A 93 19.61 -15.17 -24.74
C ASP A 93 20.98 -14.56 -25.09
N GLU A 94 21.11 -13.22 -24.92
CA GLU A 94 22.30 -12.47 -25.34
C GLU A 94 23.58 -12.87 -24.58
N THR A 95 23.42 -13.50 -23.40
CA THR A 95 24.55 -13.93 -22.58
C THR A 95 25.02 -15.35 -22.93
N ALA A 96 24.19 -16.12 -23.62
CA ALA A 96 24.39 -17.57 -23.82
C ALA A 96 25.65 -17.89 -24.64
N GLU A 97 26.03 -17.05 -25.60
CA GLU A 97 27.26 -17.22 -26.38
C GLU A 97 28.50 -17.34 -25.49
N LYS A 98 28.56 -16.50 -24.42
CA LYS A 98 29.69 -16.47 -23.50
C LYS A 98 29.55 -17.49 -22.38
N THR A 99 28.35 -17.62 -21.81
CA THR A 99 28.10 -18.42 -20.60
C THR A 99 27.71 -19.87 -20.88
N GLY A 100 27.35 -20.22 -22.12
CA GLY A 100 26.71 -21.51 -22.42
C GLY A 100 25.32 -21.63 -21.80
N GLY A 101 24.64 -20.50 -21.63
CA GLY A 101 23.34 -20.40 -20.99
C GLY A 101 23.36 -20.48 -19.46
N TYR A 102 24.54 -20.48 -18.83
CA TYR A 102 24.65 -20.56 -17.37
C TYR A 102 24.16 -19.29 -16.69
N ILE A 103 23.20 -19.44 -15.79
CA ILE A 103 22.62 -18.36 -14.98
C ILE A 103 23.25 -18.33 -13.57
N GLY A 104 23.59 -19.50 -13.01
CA GLY A 104 24.04 -19.66 -11.64
C GLY A 104 22.93 -20.11 -10.70
N TRP A 105 23.08 -19.79 -9.44
CA TRP A 105 22.12 -20.14 -8.39
C TRP A 105 20.93 -19.19 -8.41
N ILE A 106 19.73 -19.73 -8.37
CA ILE A 106 18.47 -19.01 -8.27
C ILE A 106 17.67 -19.47 -7.05
N THR A 107 16.81 -18.59 -6.55
CA THR A 107 15.83 -18.90 -5.51
C THR A 107 14.46 -18.34 -5.91
N ALA A 108 13.42 -18.58 -5.10
CA ALA A 108 12.07 -18.11 -5.40
C ALA A 108 11.99 -16.59 -5.62
N PHE A 109 11.10 -16.14 -6.50
CA PHE A 109 10.87 -14.73 -6.88
C PHE A 109 12.01 -14.04 -7.66
N GLN A 110 12.94 -14.78 -8.21
CA GLN A 110 14.03 -14.21 -9.03
C GLN A 110 13.82 -14.39 -10.52
N THR A 111 12.98 -15.34 -10.89
CA THR A 111 12.62 -15.64 -12.28
C THR A 111 11.10 -15.67 -12.42
N PHE A 112 10.62 -15.75 -13.66
CA PHE A 112 9.17 -15.92 -13.91
C PHE A 112 8.66 -17.19 -13.23
N TYR A 113 7.47 -17.15 -12.68
CA TYR A 113 6.91 -18.26 -11.93
C TYR A 113 6.86 -19.59 -12.72
N PRO A 114 6.50 -19.63 -14.04
CA PRO A 114 6.60 -20.85 -14.82
C PRO A 114 8.03 -21.38 -14.94
N PHE A 115 9.03 -20.49 -15.14
CA PHE A 115 10.44 -20.87 -15.20
C PHE A 115 10.91 -21.43 -13.87
N GLU A 116 10.64 -20.72 -12.78
CA GLU A 116 10.96 -21.14 -11.42
C GLU A 116 10.35 -22.51 -11.11
N THR A 117 9.06 -22.69 -11.41
CA THR A 117 8.35 -23.97 -11.19
C THR A 117 9.02 -25.10 -11.94
N MET A 118 9.42 -24.85 -13.17
CA MET A 118 10.09 -25.86 -13.98
C MET A 118 11.49 -26.19 -13.44
N ALA A 119 12.24 -25.18 -13.00
CA ALA A 119 13.57 -25.37 -12.39
C ALA A 119 13.47 -26.22 -11.10
N TYR A 120 12.52 -25.90 -10.22
CA TYR A 120 12.32 -26.66 -8.97
C TYR A 120 11.76 -28.08 -9.20
N ASN A 121 11.02 -28.33 -10.27
CA ASN A 121 10.48 -29.65 -10.58
C ASN A 121 11.44 -30.55 -11.41
N THR A 122 12.53 -29.98 -11.94
CA THR A 122 13.50 -30.75 -12.73
C THR A 122 14.56 -31.34 -11.80
N PRO A 123 14.84 -32.65 -11.85
CA PRO A 123 15.85 -33.27 -10.99
C PRO A 123 17.27 -32.75 -11.32
N VAL A 124 18.20 -32.87 -10.35
CA VAL A 124 19.63 -32.55 -10.55
C VAL A 124 20.21 -33.37 -11.70
N GLY A 125 20.95 -32.73 -12.60
CA GLY A 125 21.49 -33.31 -13.83
C GLY A 125 20.48 -33.36 -14.98
N GLY A 126 19.19 -33.15 -14.70
CA GLY A 126 18.10 -33.24 -15.69
C GLY A 126 17.95 -31.98 -16.56
N ILE A 127 17.28 -32.19 -17.68
CA ILE A 127 16.83 -31.15 -18.61
C ILE A 127 15.30 -31.08 -18.53
N SER A 128 14.75 -29.88 -18.39
CA SER A 128 13.31 -29.68 -18.25
C SER A 128 12.54 -29.94 -19.55
N GLN A 129 11.23 -30.17 -19.42
CA GLN A 129 10.31 -29.89 -20.51
C GLN A 129 10.35 -28.39 -20.85
N PRO A 130 10.06 -28.00 -22.11
CA PRO A 130 9.97 -26.60 -22.49
C PRO A 130 8.89 -25.88 -21.70
N VAL A 131 9.21 -24.74 -21.16
CA VAL A 131 8.26 -23.88 -20.44
C VAL A 131 8.11 -22.55 -21.15
N ARG A 132 6.89 -22.05 -21.27
CA ARG A 132 6.61 -20.76 -21.91
C ARG A 132 6.59 -19.62 -20.88
N SER A 133 7.24 -18.53 -21.25
CA SER A 133 7.11 -17.22 -20.59
C SER A 133 6.68 -16.16 -21.59
N ILE A 134 6.58 -14.90 -21.13
CA ILE A 134 6.32 -13.73 -21.99
C ILE A 134 7.44 -13.50 -23.04
N TYR A 135 8.64 -14.04 -22.84
CA TYR A 135 9.78 -13.90 -23.77
C TYR A 135 9.86 -15.00 -24.81
N GLY A 136 9.24 -16.15 -24.57
CA GLY A 136 9.32 -17.31 -25.44
C GLY A 136 9.37 -18.62 -24.67
N TYR A 137 9.97 -19.63 -25.30
CA TYR A 137 10.17 -20.95 -24.70
C TYR A 137 11.55 -21.03 -24.04
N HIS A 138 11.57 -21.58 -22.84
CA HIS A 138 12.80 -21.90 -22.10
C HIS A 138 12.96 -23.40 -21.95
N ILE A 139 14.20 -23.89 -22.13
CA ILE A 139 14.63 -25.24 -21.76
C ILE A 139 15.68 -25.05 -20.66
N ILE A 140 15.49 -25.69 -19.53
CA ILE A 140 16.29 -25.48 -18.33
C ILE A 140 17.10 -26.74 -18.03
N LYS A 141 18.38 -26.60 -17.72
CA LYS A 141 19.20 -27.66 -17.14
C LYS A 141 19.46 -27.33 -15.69
N VAL A 142 19.17 -28.25 -14.79
CA VAL A 142 19.49 -28.15 -13.37
C VAL A 142 20.84 -28.83 -13.13
N HIS A 143 21.81 -28.08 -12.61
CA HIS A 143 23.15 -28.59 -12.31
C HIS A 143 23.23 -29.14 -10.91
N ASN A 144 22.69 -28.38 -9.94
CA ASN A 144 22.84 -28.73 -8.53
C ASN A 144 21.70 -28.11 -7.70
N ARG A 145 21.63 -28.51 -6.42
CA ARG A 145 20.75 -27.96 -5.40
C ARG A 145 21.51 -27.82 -4.10
N ARG A 146 21.18 -26.79 -3.33
CA ARG A 146 21.74 -26.59 -1.99
C ARG A 146 20.69 -26.01 -1.07
N ASN A 147 20.83 -26.22 0.23
CA ASN A 147 20.05 -25.46 1.21
C ASN A 147 20.32 -23.96 1.04
N SER A 148 19.28 -23.15 1.26
CA SER A 148 19.42 -21.70 1.23
C SER A 148 20.60 -21.24 2.10
N VAL A 149 21.39 -20.34 1.55
CA VAL A 149 22.52 -19.74 2.26
C VAL A 149 22.11 -18.54 3.12
N GLY A 150 20.82 -18.16 3.07
CA GLY A 150 20.30 -16.97 3.74
C GLY A 150 20.78 -15.67 3.09
N GLU A 151 21.02 -14.66 3.92
CA GLU A 151 21.55 -13.37 3.49
C GLU A 151 22.87 -13.07 4.20
N VAL A 152 23.77 -12.42 3.49
CA VAL A 152 25.03 -11.91 4.06
C VAL A 152 25.14 -10.40 3.86
N GLN A 153 25.80 -9.76 4.81
CA GLN A 153 26.34 -8.42 4.64
C GLN A 153 27.86 -8.53 4.58
N VAL A 154 28.45 -7.90 3.60
CA VAL A 154 29.90 -7.92 3.40
C VAL A 154 30.44 -6.51 3.16
N ALA A 155 31.75 -6.34 3.41
CA ALA A 155 32.53 -5.26 2.84
C ALA A 155 33.44 -5.81 1.75
N HIS A 156 33.74 -5.00 0.72
CA HIS A 156 34.69 -5.40 -0.30
C HIS A 156 35.74 -4.32 -0.65
N ILE A 157 36.85 -4.76 -1.14
CA ILE A 157 37.87 -3.93 -1.81
C ILE A 157 37.90 -4.37 -3.25
N MET A 158 37.77 -3.46 -4.20
CA MET A 158 37.69 -3.77 -5.63
C MET A 158 38.77 -3.05 -6.44
N ARG A 159 39.34 -3.75 -7.42
CA ARG A 159 40.22 -3.20 -8.46
C ARG A 159 39.69 -3.58 -9.82
N PHE A 160 39.30 -2.57 -10.65
CA PHE A 160 38.74 -2.80 -11.97
C PHE A 160 39.74 -3.45 -12.93
N THR A 161 39.23 -4.39 -13.74
CA THR A 161 39.93 -4.93 -14.90
C THR A 161 39.26 -4.44 -16.21
N SER A 162 39.96 -4.59 -17.31
CA SER A 162 39.46 -4.23 -18.64
C SER A 162 39.78 -5.35 -19.63
N PRO A 163 38.79 -5.81 -20.43
CA PRO A 163 39.03 -6.90 -21.39
C PRO A 163 40.19 -6.64 -22.38
N ASN A 164 40.45 -5.37 -22.67
CA ASN A 164 41.39 -4.94 -23.71
C ASN A 164 42.72 -4.35 -23.16
N ASP A 165 42.96 -4.43 -21.84
CA ASP A 165 44.17 -3.85 -21.21
C ASP A 165 44.84 -4.83 -20.26
N SER A 166 45.71 -5.66 -20.80
CA SER A 166 46.45 -6.67 -20.04
C SER A 166 47.38 -6.09 -18.97
N LEU A 167 47.97 -4.91 -19.20
CA LEU A 167 48.83 -4.23 -18.25
C LEU A 167 48.02 -3.72 -17.04
N LYS A 168 46.86 -3.12 -17.29
CA LYS A 168 45.91 -2.70 -16.24
C LYS A 168 45.48 -3.90 -15.41
N ASN A 169 45.14 -5.01 -16.07
CA ASN A 169 44.68 -6.23 -15.39
C ASN A 169 45.79 -6.82 -14.50
N LYS A 170 47.05 -6.84 -14.98
CA LYS A 170 48.20 -7.29 -14.18
C LYS A 170 48.42 -6.39 -12.96
N ARG A 171 48.39 -5.06 -13.14
CA ARG A 171 48.50 -4.10 -12.02
C ARG A 171 47.37 -4.24 -11.02
N ALA A 172 46.13 -4.43 -11.50
CA ALA A 172 44.99 -4.66 -10.62
C ALA A 172 45.18 -5.89 -9.74
N LYS A 173 45.71 -6.99 -10.30
CA LYS A 173 46.05 -8.21 -9.56
C LYS A 173 47.15 -7.97 -8.54
N GLU A 174 48.27 -7.34 -8.94
CA GLU A 174 49.37 -7.02 -8.04
C GLU A 174 48.94 -6.15 -6.86
N VAL A 175 48.10 -5.13 -7.11
CA VAL A 175 47.59 -4.26 -6.05
C VAL A 175 46.67 -5.03 -5.11
N ILE A 176 45.74 -5.84 -5.62
CA ILE A 176 44.80 -6.57 -4.76
C ILE A 176 45.56 -7.62 -3.92
N ASP A 177 46.56 -8.29 -4.47
CA ASP A 177 47.42 -9.24 -3.73
C ASP A 177 48.17 -8.53 -2.61
N SER A 178 48.77 -7.35 -2.89
CA SER A 178 49.43 -6.54 -1.87
C SER A 178 48.47 -6.14 -0.74
N LEU A 179 47.26 -5.67 -1.08
CA LEU A 179 46.24 -5.33 -0.10
C LEU A 179 45.79 -6.55 0.74
N TYR A 180 45.73 -7.72 0.12
CA TYR A 180 45.44 -8.97 0.84
C TYR A 180 46.55 -9.29 1.85
N GLN A 181 47.85 -9.07 1.51
CA GLN A 181 48.93 -9.24 2.47
C GLN A 181 48.86 -8.21 3.62
N CYS A 182 48.54 -6.94 3.34
CA CYS A 182 48.31 -5.94 4.38
C CYS A 182 47.21 -6.38 5.37
N LEU A 183 46.09 -6.90 4.86
CA LEU A 183 45.00 -7.44 5.68
C LEU A 183 45.46 -8.65 6.52
N LYS A 184 46.26 -9.55 5.95
CA LYS A 184 46.88 -10.68 6.69
C LYS A 184 47.80 -10.23 7.81
N ASN A 185 48.47 -9.10 7.64
CA ASN A 185 49.34 -8.48 8.64
C ASN A 185 48.56 -7.64 9.68
N GLY A 186 47.23 -7.60 9.60
CA GLY A 186 46.37 -6.97 10.60
C GLY A 186 45.96 -5.52 10.30
N GLU A 187 46.20 -5.00 9.09
CA GLU A 187 45.73 -3.69 8.72
C GLU A 187 44.20 -3.66 8.66
N ASP A 188 43.60 -2.49 8.98
CA ASP A 188 42.17 -2.33 9.04
C ASP A 188 41.52 -2.36 7.65
N PHE A 189 40.52 -3.24 7.48
CA PHE A 189 39.82 -3.45 6.21
C PHE A 189 39.12 -2.19 5.70
N GLY A 190 38.43 -1.47 6.58
CA GLY A 190 37.66 -0.27 6.22
C GLY A 190 38.58 0.86 5.74
N THR A 191 39.72 1.03 6.39
CA THR A 191 40.75 1.99 6.00
C THR A 191 41.32 1.68 4.62
N LEU A 192 41.66 0.39 4.35
CA LEU A 192 42.17 -0.03 3.04
C LEU A 192 41.08 0.10 1.96
N ALA A 193 39.83 -0.25 2.25
CA ALA A 193 38.70 -0.10 1.34
C ALA A 193 38.49 1.36 0.95
N SER A 194 38.44 2.25 1.94
CA SER A 194 38.24 3.69 1.71
C SER A 194 39.34 4.31 0.88
N LYS A 195 40.58 3.87 1.09
CA LYS A 195 41.75 4.44 0.42
C LYS A 195 42.02 3.86 -0.97
N TYR A 196 41.82 2.57 -1.15
CA TYR A 196 42.31 1.85 -2.34
C TYR A 196 41.20 1.24 -3.20
N SER A 197 39.97 1.07 -2.69
CA SER A 197 38.91 0.52 -3.51
C SER A 197 38.50 1.47 -4.65
N GLU A 198 38.33 0.91 -5.84
CA GLU A 198 37.84 1.64 -7.02
C GLU A 198 36.31 1.66 -7.11
N ASP A 199 35.61 0.84 -6.34
CA ASP A 199 34.15 1.00 -6.14
C ASP A 199 33.90 2.15 -5.16
N LYS A 200 33.81 3.37 -5.69
CA LYS A 200 33.69 4.59 -4.88
C LYS A 200 32.44 4.63 -3.99
N PRO A 201 31.24 4.15 -4.44
CA PRO A 201 30.06 4.11 -3.59
C PRO A 201 30.23 3.28 -2.30
N SER A 202 30.87 2.12 -2.38
CA SER A 202 31.14 1.29 -1.19
C SER A 202 32.37 1.78 -0.41
N ALA A 203 33.41 2.24 -1.10
CA ALA A 203 34.62 2.80 -0.47
C ALA A 203 34.29 3.92 0.53
N ALA A 204 33.33 4.81 0.20
CA ALA A 204 32.86 5.87 1.09
C ALA A 204 32.20 5.35 2.38
N ARG A 205 31.84 4.06 2.42
CA ARG A 205 31.28 3.36 3.57
C ARG A 205 32.18 2.19 4.01
N ASN A 206 33.49 2.39 3.99
CA ASN A 206 34.48 1.38 4.39
C ASN A 206 34.39 0.05 3.61
N GLY A 207 33.88 0.11 2.37
CA GLY A 207 33.64 -1.03 1.51
C GLY A 207 32.33 -1.76 1.73
N GLU A 208 31.45 -1.28 2.60
CA GLU A 208 30.20 -1.96 2.98
C GLU A 208 29.19 -2.00 1.84
N LEU A 209 28.60 -3.18 1.64
CA LEU A 209 27.49 -3.45 0.73
C LEU A 209 26.20 -3.71 1.52
N PRO A 210 25.03 -3.46 0.91
CA PRO A 210 23.74 -3.88 1.48
C PRO A 210 23.70 -5.41 1.68
N TRP A 211 22.79 -5.87 2.53
CA TRP A 211 22.45 -7.29 2.66
C TRP A 211 22.02 -7.87 1.31
N PHE A 212 22.51 -9.05 0.99
CA PHE A 212 22.12 -9.77 -0.23
C PHE A 212 22.06 -11.27 0.00
N GLY A 213 21.16 -11.92 -0.72
CA GLY A 213 21.00 -13.37 -0.80
C GLY A 213 21.40 -13.90 -2.18
N THR A 214 21.10 -15.16 -2.41
CA THR A 214 21.37 -15.89 -3.65
C THR A 214 20.88 -15.15 -4.89
N GLY A 215 21.68 -15.12 -5.96
CA GLY A 215 21.36 -14.55 -7.28
C GLY A 215 21.36 -13.00 -7.35
N ARG A 216 21.90 -12.32 -6.33
CA ARG A 216 21.97 -10.85 -6.29
C ARG A 216 23.32 -10.28 -6.72
N MET A 217 24.37 -11.12 -6.70
CA MET A 217 25.71 -10.77 -7.11
C MET A 217 26.16 -11.69 -8.25
N VAL A 218 27.26 -11.32 -8.92
CA VAL A 218 27.84 -12.22 -9.93
C VAL A 218 28.31 -13.52 -9.26
N PRO A 219 28.20 -14.68 -9.93
CA PRO A 219 28.40 -15.99 -9.29
C PRO A 219 29.71 -16.15 -8.54
N GLN A 220 30.81 -15.61 -9.07
CA GLN A 220 32.15 -15.71 -8.45
C GLN A 220 32.20 -14.93 -7.12
N PHE A 221 31.65 -13.72 -7.08
CA PHE A 221 31.56 -12.90 -5.88
C PHE A 221 30.68 -13.56 -4.83
N GLU A 222 29.51 -14.03 -5.26
CA GLU A 222 28.54 -14.70 -4.41
C GLU A 222 29.12 -15.97 -3.77
N ALA A 223 29.75 -16.82 -4.58
CA ALA A 223 30.39 -18.05 -4.09
C ALA A 223 31.45 -17.75 -3.02
N ALA A 224 32.28 -16.72 -3.24
CA ALA A 224 33.30 -16.33 -2.27
C ALA A 224 32.67 -15.74 -0.98
N ALA A 225 31.65 -14.87 -1.10
CA ALA A 225 30.98 -14.28 0.06
C ALA A 225 30.31 -15.34 0.94
N PHE A 226 29.58 -16.28 0.34
CA PHE A 226 28.89 -17.36 1.07
C PHE A 226 29.82 -18.45 1.61
N SER A 227 31.06 -18.55 1.10
CA SER A 227 32.06 -19.47 1.64
C SER A 227 32.61 -19.04 3.00
N LEU A 228 32.54 -17.74 3.33
CA LEU A 228 32.96 -17.17 4.61
C LEU A 228 32.06 -17.65 5.74
N LYS A 229 32.64 -18.11 6.84
CA LYS A 229 31.89 -18.79 7.90
C LYS A 229 31.63 -17.91 9.11
N LYS A 230 32.57 -17.06 9.49
CA LYS A 230 32.52 -16.23 10.69
C LYS A 230 32.60 -14.75 10.34
N VAL A 231 31.84 -13.94 11.05
CA VAL A 231 31.97 -12.48 10.95
C VAL A 231 33.45 -12.09 11.20
N GLY A 232 33.99 -11.30 10.28
CA GLY A 232 35.40 -10.92 10.25
C GLY A 232 36.24 -11.74 9.28
N ASP A 233 35.81 -12.92 8.83
CA ASP A 233 36.54 -13.71 7.80
C ASP A 233 36.69 -12.89 6.52
N ILE A 234 37.85 -13.09 5.86
CA ILE A 234 38.26 -12.38 4.64
C ILE A 234 38.51 -13.42 3.55
N SER A 235 37.97 -13.20 2.35
CA SER A 235 38.25 -14.06 1.20
C SER A 235 39.67 -13.89 0.67
N GLU A 236 40.20 -14.89 -0.01
CA GLU A 236 41.28 -14.68 -0.96
C GLU A 236 40.85 -13.72 -2.07
N PRO A 237 41.78 -13.14 -2.85
CA PRO A 237 41.46 -12.34 -4.03
C PRO A 237 40.61 -13.12 -5.03
N VAL A 238 39.40 -12.62 -5.34
CA VAL A 238 38.43 -13.23 -6.22
C VAL A 238 38.31 -12.44 -7.51
N GLN A 239 38.43 -13.12 -8.65
CA GLN A 239 38.22 -12.51 -9.97
C GLN A 239 36.78 -12.61 -10.40
N THR A 240 36.23 -11.48 -10.85
CA THR A 240 34.89 -11.38 -11.46
C THR A 240 35.01 -10.72 -12.84
N PRO A 241 33.96 -10.67 -13.64
CA PRO A 241 33.94 -9.88 -14.89
C PRO A 241 34.22 -8.38 -14.70
N PHE A 242 34.03 -7.85 -13.49
CA PHE A 242 34.28 -6.43 -13.16
C PHE A 242 35.69 -6.14 -12.67
N GLY A 243 36.34 -7.14 -12.12
CA GLY A 243 37.70 -6.97 -11.58
C GLY A 243 38.03 -7.94 -10.47
N TRP A 244 39.06 -7.58 -9.69
CA TRP A 244 39.51 -8.33 -8.52
C TRP A 244 38.90 -7.78 -7.24
N HIS A 245 38.47 -8.67 -6.36
CA HIS A 245 37.84 -8.34 -5.08
C HIS A 245 38.50 -9.06 -3.92
N ILE A 246 38.53 -8.41 -2.76
CA ILE A 246 38.70 -9.06 -1.45
C ILE A 246 37.39 -8.78 -0.70
N ILE A 247 36.82 -9.80 -0.07
CA ILE A 247 35.51 -9.73 0.56
C ILE A 247 35.68 -10.02 2.05
N LYS A 248 35.08 -9.21 2.93
CA LYS A 248 35.01 -9.43 4.38
C LYS A 248 33.59 -9.63 4.80
N LEU A 249 33.32 -10.70 5.54
CA LEU A 249 31.96 -10.95 6.10
C LEU A 249 31.70 -10.02 7.29
N LEU A 250 30.61 -9.27 7.23
CA LEU A 250 30.15 -8.37 8.29
C LEU A 250 28.96 -8.96 9.08
N GLY A 251 28.12 -9.74 8.42
CA GLY A 251 26.97 -10.36 9.05
C GLY A 251 26.37 -11.48 8.21
N LYS A 252 25.65 -12.39 8.87
CA LYS A 252 24.92 -13.49 8.24
C LYS A 252 23.57 -13.65 8.90
N LYS A 253 22.54 -13.89 8.11
CA LYS A 253 21.17 -14.15 8.55
C LYS A 253 20.66 -15.40 7.86
N ASP A 254 20.09 -16.31 8.63
CA ASP A 254 19.38 -17.45 8.08
C ASP A 254 17.99 -17.03 7.60
N LEU A 255 17.34 -17.88 6.80
CA LEU A 255 15.96 -17.66 6.36
C LEU A 255 15.04 -17.66 7.60
N PRO A 256 14.24 -16.59 7.82
CA PRO A 256 13.29 -16.55 8.93
C PRO A 256 12.21 -17.65 8.82
N SER A 257 11.45 -17.86 9.90
CA SER A 257 10.34 -18.83 9.88
C SER A 257 9.23 -18.40 8.91
N PHE A 258 8.40 -19.37 8.50
CA PHE A 258 7.25 -19.08 7.64
C PHE A 258 6.32 -18.00 8.23
N ASN A 259 6.07 -18.09 9.54
CA ASN A 259 5.20 -17.14 10.22
C ASN A 259 5.78 -15.72 10.22
N ASP A 260 7.09 -15.59 10.42
CA ASP A 260 7.77 -14.29 10.39
C ASP A 260 7.80 -13.69 8.98
N MET A 261 7.80 -14.53 7.95
CA MET A 261 7.82 -14.12 6.54
C MET A 261 6.43 -13.98 5.92
N LYS A 262 5.36 -14.38 6.59
CA LYS A 262 4.03 -14.48 5.98
C LYS A 262 3.59 -13.18 5.30
N SER A 263 3.72 -12.04 5.96
CA SER A 263 3.37 -10.73 5.41
C SER A 263 4.25 -10.33 4.20
N ASP A 264 5.55 -10.67 4.23
CA ASP A 264 6.45 -10.41 3.10
C ASP A 264 6.13 -11.32 1.91
N LEU A 265 5.86 -12.59 2.16
CA LEU A 265 5.44 -13.55 1.12
C LEU A 265 4.13 -13.13 0.46
N GLU A 266 3.13 -12.71 1.25
CA GLU A 266 1.87 -12.21 0.74
C GLU A 266 2.07 -10.99 -0.17
N ARG A 267 2.89 -10.04 0.28
CA ARG A 267 3.24 -8.85 -0.51
C ARG A 267 3.96 -9.20 -1.82
N ARG A 268 4.93 -10.13 -1.77
CA ARG A 268 5.66 -10.59 -2.97
C ARG A 268 4.75 -11.30 -3.95
N ILE A 269 3.88 -12.19 -3.47
CA ILE A 269 2.92 -12.92 -4.31
C ILE A 269 1.97 -11.95 -5.01
N LYS A 270 1.46 -10.91 -4.31
CA LYS A 270 0.60 -9.88 -4.92
C LYS A 270 1.27 -9.08 -6.05
N GLN A 271 2.61 -9.02 -6.06
CA GLN A 271 3.40 -8.34 -7.09
C GLN A 271 3.95 -9.28 -8.17
N ASP A 272 3.71 -10.57 -8.04
CA ASP A 272 4.25 -11.64 -8.88
C ASP A 272 3.17 -12.22 -9.80
N GLU A 273 3.57 -12.90 -10.87
CA GLU A 273 2.66 -13.61 -11.78
C GLU A 273 1.79 -14.66 -11.07
N ARG A 274 2.17 -15.12 -9.89
CA ARG A 274 1.38 -16.05 -9.04
C ARG A 274 -0.02 -15.53 -8.76
N THR A 275 -0.19 -14.20 -8.67
CA THR A 275 -1.52 -13.58 -8.51
C THR A 275 -2.46 -13.95 -9.65
N ASN A 276 -1.97 -14.00 -10.89
CA ASN A 276 -2.78 -14.40 -12.05
C ASN A 276 -3.23 -15.86 -11.94
N PHE A 277 -2.37 -16.72 -11.43
CA PHE A 277 -2.72 -18.13 -11.20
C PHE A 277 -3.74 -18.31 -10.09
N ALA A 278 -3.65 -17.50 -9.02
CA ALA A 278 -4.65 -17.50 -7.95
C ALA A 278 -6.02 -17.06 -8.47
N GLN A 279 -6.08 -15.96 -9.22
CA GLN A 279 -7.32 -15.51 -9.86
C GLN A 279 -7.88 -16.55 -10.82
N GLN A 280 -7.04 -17.16 -11.64
CA GLN A 280 -7.49 -18.19 -12.59
C GLN A 280 -8.01 -19.43 -11.87
N SER A 281 -7.38 -19.84 -10.77
CA SER A 281 -7.86 -20.93 -9.91
C SER A 281 -9.24 -20.62 -9.36
N PHE A 282 -9.42 -19.42 -8.81
CA PHE A 282 -10.70 -18.96 -8.29
C PHE A 282 -11.81 -18.97 -9.36
N VAL A 283 -11.54 -18.33 -10.50
CA VAL A 283 -12.49 -18.30 -11.61
C VAL A 283 -12.82 -19.70 -12.14
N ASN A 284 -11.84 -20.59 -12.23
CA ASN A 284 -12.07 -21.98 -12.66
C ASN A 284 -12.95 -22.75 -11.66
N ARG A 285 -12.83 -22.46 -10.36
CA ARG A 285 -13.73 -22.97 -9.33
C ARG A 285 -15.14 -22.46 -9.54
N LEU A 286 -15.32 -21.13 -9.73
CA LEU A 286 -16.63 -20.53 -10.00
C LEU A 286 -17.26 -21.06 -11.28
N LYS A 287 -16.49 -21.24 -12.36
CA LYS A 287 -16.98 -21.86 -13.60
C LYS A 287 -17.58 -23.24 -13.37
N LYS A 288 -16.96 -24.07 -12.52
CA LYS A 288 -17.48 -25.39 -12.14
C LYS A 288 -18.73 -25.27 -11.27
N GLU A 289 -18.68 -24.43 -10.26
CA GLU A 289 -19.75 -24.24 -9.27
C GLU A 289 -21.03 -23.73 -9.93
N TYR A 290 -20.90 -22.78 -10.85
CA TYR A 290 -22.04 -22.16 -11.54
C TYR A 290 -22.39 -22.80 -12.87
N ASN A 291 -21.84 -23.99 -13.18
CA ASN A 291 -22.10 -24.72 -14.42
C ASN A 291 -21.89 -23.88 -15.69
N PHE A 292 -20.78 -23.15 -15.73
CA PHE A 292 -20.43 -22.29 -16.87
C PHE A 292 -20.41 -23.05 -18.19
N ARG A 293 -21.02 -22.49 -19.23
CA ARG A 293 -21.03 -23.04 -20.60
C ARG A 293 -20.75 -21.93 -21.61
N LEU A 294 -19.70 -22.07 -22.39
CA LEU A 294 -19.39 -21.19 -23.51
C LEU A 294 -20.02 -21.79 -24.80
N LEU A 295 -20.60 -20.93 -25.60
CA LEU A 295 -21.17 -21.30 -26.92
C LEU A 295 -20.19 -20.89 -28.02
N ASP A 296 -19.12 -21.68 -28.18
CA ASP A 296 -17.97 -21.42 -29.07
C ASP A 296 -18.39 -21.08 -30.50
N ALA A 297 -19.43 -21.74 -31.04
CA ALA A 297 -19.95 -21.45 -32.37
C ALA A 297 -20.34 -19.98 -32.56
N ASN A 298 -20.85 -19.34 -31.52
CA ASN A 298 -21.26 -17.96 -31.57
C ASN A 298 -20.09 -16.96 -31.37
N VAL A 299 -18.97 -17.41 -30.80
CA VAL A 299 -17.71 -16.63 -30.75
C VAL A 299 -17.15 -16.44 -32.17
N GLN A 300 -17.31 -17.41 -33.05
CA GLN A 300 -16.81 -17.39 -34.43
C GLN A 300 -17.38 -16.21 -35.26
N ASP A 301 -18.54 -15.68 -34.88
CA ASP A 301 -19.13 -14.54 -35.58
C ASP A 301 -18.27 -13.27 -35.41
N PHE A 302 -17.61 -13.08 -34.27
CA PHE A 302 -16.67 -11.99 -34.03
C PHE A 302 -15.42 -12.14 -34.92
N TYR A 303 -14.88 -13.34 -35.05
CA TYR A 303 -13.71 -13.57 -35.92
C TYR A 303 -14.02 -13.32 -37.39
N LYS A 304 -15.22 -13.70 -37.86
CA LYS A 304 -15.66 -13.44 -39.23
C LYS A 304 -15.75 -11.97 -39.54
N LEU A 305 -16.27 -11.15 -38.59
CA LEU A 305 -16.40 -9.71 -38.73
C LEU A 305 -15.05 -9.00 -38.63
N LEU A 306 -14.10 -9.60 -37.90
CA LEU A 306 -12.79 -9.02 -37.68
C LEU A 306 -11.89 -9.04 -38.92
N GLN A 307 -12.07 -10.02 -39.83
CA GLN A 307 -11.25 -10.26 -41.02
C GLN A 307 -10.52 -9.03 -41.55
N ASN A 308 -9.19 -8.99 -41.46
CA ASN A 308 -8.34 -7.89 -41.93
C ASN A 308 -8.62 -6.47 -41.30
N ARG A 309 -9.44 -6.40 -40.26
CA ARG A 309 -9.76 -5.18 -39.52
C ARG A 309 -9.09 -5.16 -38.15
N THR A 310 -9.07 -3.99 -37.57
CA THR A 310 -8.61 -3.80 -36.20
C THR A 310 -9.79 -3.76 -35.22
N LEU A 311 -9.57 -4.04 -33.94
CA LEU A 311 -10.61 -4.01 -32.92
C LEU A 311 -11.19 -2.61 -32.71
N ASN A 312 -10.46 -1.54 -33.06
CA ASN A 312 -10.91 -0.15 -32.99
C ASN A 312 -11.52 0.35 -34.32
N ASP A 313 -11.67 -0.55 -35.30
CA ASP A 313 -12.31 -0.20 -36.56
C ASP A 313 -13.79 0.12 -36.33
N SER A 314 -14.23 1.28 -36.79
CA SER A 314 -15.59 1.78 -36.56
C SER A 314 -16.66 0.88 -37.20
N VAL A 315 -16.34 0.27 -38.33
CA VAL A 315 -17.22 -0.69 -39.03
C VAL A 315 -17.34 -1.96 -38.20
N PHE A 316 -16.22 -2.51 -37.71
CA PHE A 316 -16.21 -3.67 -36.84
C PHE A 316 -17.06 -3.43 -35.59
N LEU A 317 -16.82 -2.32 -34.87
CA LEU A 317 -17.58 -1.93 -33.67
C LEU A 317 -19.09 -1.76 -33.93
N THR A 318 -19.44 -1.27 -35.11
CA THR A 318 -20.84 -1.12 -35.53
C THR A 318 -21.49 -2.48 -35.83
N GLU A 319 -20.79 -3.36 -36.55
CA GLU A 319 -21.31 -4.68 -36.93
C GLU A 319 -21.46 -5.64 -35.76
N ILE A 320 -20.51 -5.66 -34.82
CA ILE A 320 -20.61 -6.54 -33.63
C ILE A 320 -21.82 -6.18 -32.75
N LYS A 321 -22.26 -4.91 -32.73
CA LYS A 321 -23.47 -4.49 -31.99
C LYS A 321 -24.79 -5.05 -32.58
N LYS A 322 -24.77 -5.52 -33.82
CA LYS A 322 -25.93 -6.19 -34.44
C LYS A 322 -26.04 -7.64 -34.02
N LEU A 323 -24.96 -8.24 -33.49
CA LEU A 323 -24.97 -9.60 -33.00
C LEU A 323 -25.77 -9.69 -31.70
N ASN A 324 -26.58 -10.75 -31.54
CA ASN A 324 -27.42 -10.91 -30.35
C ASN A 324 -27.68 -12.37 -29.95
N LYS A 325 -26.87 -13.30 -30.45
CA LYS A 325 -26.98 -14.72 -30.05
C LYS A 325 -26.46 -14.89 -28.62
N PRO A 326 -26.95 -15.90 -27.88
CA PRO A 326 -26.34 -16.29 -26.59
C PRO A 326 -24.86 -16.59 -26.76
N LEU A 327 -24.00 -16.10 -25.87
CA LEU A 327 -22.55 -16.25 -25.93
C LEU A 327 -22.04 -17.23 -24.88
N PHE A 328 -22.50 -17.06 -23.66
CA PHE A 328 -22.24 -17.99 -22.56
C PHE A 328 -23.34 -17.91 -21.50
N THR A 329 -23.41 -18.96 -20.67
CA THR A 329 -24.34 -19.04 -19.55
C THR A 329 -23.61 -19.52 -18.30
N PHE A 330 -24.08 -19.10 -17.13
CA PHE A 330 -23.73 -19.67 -15.84
C PHE A 330 -24.82 -19.36 -14.81
N ALA A 331 -25.01 -20.24 -13.84
CA ALA A 331 -26.14 -20.15 -12.89
C ALA A 331 -27.48 -19.91 -13.62
N ASP A 332 -28.18 -18.86 -13.31
CA ASP A 332 -29.43 -18.40 -13.93
C ASP A 332 -29.23 -17.26 -14.95
N LYS A 333 -27.98 -16.94 -15.30
CA LYS A 333 -27.63 -15.83 -16.18
C LYS A 333 -27.28 -16.31 -17.59
N GLU A 334 -27.75 -15.56 -18.58
CA GLU A 334 -27.35 -15.68 -19.98
C GLU A 334 -26.75 -14.36 -20.45
N TYR A 335 -25.62 -14.44 -21.10
CA TYR A 335 -24.90 -13.30 -21.70
C TYR A 335 -24.87 -13.47 -23.22
N THR A 336 -25.16 -12.37 -23.90
CA THR A 336 -25.25 -12.36 -25.36
C THR A 336 -24.01 -11.80 -26.03
N GLN A 337 -23.91 -12.00 -27.34
CA GLN A 337 -22.90 -11.35 -28.17
C GLN A 337 -22.95 -9.81 -28.04
N ARG A 338 -24.14 -9.23 -27.82
CA ARG A 338 -24.31 -7.77 -27.61
C ARG A 338 -23.70 -7.29 -26.31
N ASP A 339 -23.80 -8.08 -25.24
CA ASP A 339 -23.20 -7.74 -23.97
C ASP A 339 -21.67 -7.70 -24.09
N PHE A 340 -21.10 -8.66 -24.79
CA PHE A 340 -19.67 -8.67 -25.08
C PHE A 340 -19.27 -7.51 -26.01
N ALA A 341 -20.06 -7.17 -27.02
CA ALA A 341 -19.81 -6.01 -27.89
C ALA A 341 -19.79 -4.69 -27.07
N ASN A 342 -20.72 -4.53 -26.12
CA ASN A 342 -20.74 -3.40 -25.20
C ASN A 342 -19.50 -3.37 -24.28
N PHE A 343 -19.04 -4.52 -23.82
CA PHE A 343 -17.81 -4.63 -23.04
C PHE A 343 -16.58 -4.23 -23.87
N LEU A 344 -16.49 -4.67 -25.13
CA LEU A 344 -15.41 -4.30 -26.05
C LEU A 344 -15.39 -2.79 -26.29
N GLU A 345 -16.54 -2.15 -26.49
CA GLU A 345 -16.61 -0.70 -26.72
C GLU A 345 -16.14 0.12 -25.50
N LYS A 346 -16.51 -0.29 -24.30
CA LYS A 346 -16.12 0.40 -23.05
C LYS A 346 -14.61 0.27 -22.76
N ASN A 347 -13.98 -0.79 -23.24
CA ASN A 347 -12.58 -1.11 -22.97
C ASN A 347 -11.76 -0.85 -24.24
N GLN A 348 -11.44 0.41 -24.56
CA GLN A 348 -10.61 0.77 -25.72
C GLN A 348 -9.21 0.16 -25.62
N PHE A 349 -8.64 -0.26 -26.77
CA PHE A 349 -7.41 -1.03 -26.83
C PHE A 349 -6.29 -0.24 -27.54
N THR A 350 -5.09 -0.28 -26.96
CA THR A 350 -3.85 0.03 -27.67
C THR A 350 -3.42 -1.22 -28.46
N GLN A 351 -3.51 -1.14 -29.78
CA GLN A 351 -3.30 -2.29 -30.65
C GLN A 351 -1.82 -2.59 -30.89
N LYS A 352 -1.35 -3.74 -30.39
CA LYS A 352 -0.05 -4.33 -30.77
C LYS A 352 -0.13 -5.85 -30.97
N SER A 353 -1.32 -6.47 -30.99
CA SER A 353 -1.51 -7.93 -30.97
C SER A 353 -2.38 -8.40 -32.13
N ILE A 354 -2.32 -9.71 -32.40
CA ILE A 354 -3.20 -10.36 -33.39
C ILE A 354 -4.64 -10.19 -32.94
N PRO A 355 -5.52 -9.64 -33.79
CA PRO A 355 -6.87 -9.29 -33.40
C PRO A 355 -7.71 -10.44 -32.82
N SER A 356 -7.53 -11.68 -33.31
CA SER A 356 -8.25 -12.85 -32.80
C SER A 356 -7.80 -13.26 -31.39
N GLU A 357 -6.52 -13.15 -31.07
CA GLU A 357 -6.02 -13.44 -29.71
C GLU A 357 -6.54 -12.42 -28.72
N VAL A 358 -6.63 -11.15 -29.13
CA VAL A 358 -7.20 -10.09 -28.29
C VAL A 358 -8.69 -10.30 -28.03
N ILE A 359 -9.46 -10.79 -29.01
CA ILE A 359 -10.86 -11.17 -28.78
C ILE A 359 -10.96 -12.25 -27.70
N ASN A 360 -10.13 -13.30 -27.79
CA ASN A 360 -10.12 -14.37 -26.79
C ASN A 360 -9.73 -13.87 -25.40
N GLU A 361 -8.70 -13.05 -25.34
CA GLU A 361 -8.27 -12.42 -24.08
C GLU A 361 -9.42 -11.60 -23.48
N LYS A 362 -10.06 -10.77 -24.30
CA LYS A 362 -11.18 -9.90 -23.86
C LYS A 362 -12.43 -10.66 -23.51
N LEU A 363 -12.72 -11.74 -24.24
CA LEU A 363 -13.82 -12.64 -23.89
C LEU A 363 -13.58 -13.29 -22.52
N ASN A 364 -12.38 -13.80 -22.27
CA ASN A 364 -12.02 -14.34 -20.96
C ASN A 364 -12.10 -13.27 -19.87
N GLN A 365 -11.65 -12.05 -20.15
CA GLN A 365 -11.73 -10.92 -19.23
C GLN A 365 -13.20 -10.57 -18.91
N PHE A 366 -14.07 -10.53 -19.92
CA PHE A 366 -15.50 -10.32 -19.75
C PHE A 366 -16.14 -11.43 -18.91
N ILE A 367 -15.91 -12.69 -19.25
CA ILE A 367 -16.41 -13.84 -18.50
C ILE A 367 -15.96 -13.78 -17.03
N ASN A 368 -14.70 -13.49 -16.78
CA ASN A 368 -14.14 -13.39 -15.43
C ASN A 368 -14.80 -12.26 -14.65
N THR A 369 -14.99 -11.09 -15.29
CA THR A 369 -15.64 -9.93 -14.67
C THR A 369 -17.07 -10.27 -14.25
N GLU A 370 -17.85 -10.88 -15.13
CA GLU A 370 -19.25 -11.22 -14.86
C GLU A 370 -19.40 -12.32 -13.80
N LEU A 371 -18.52 -13.33 -13.82
CA LEU A 371 -18.49 -14.39 -12.79
C LEU A 371 -18.15 -13.81 -11.41
N LEU A 372 -17.16 -12.93 -11.32
CA LEU A 372 -16.78 -12.29 -10.06
C LEU A 372 -17.89 -11.35 -9.56
N ALA A 373 -18.51 -10.58 -10.45
CA ALA A 373 -19.63 -9.72 -10.11
C ALA A 373 -20.83 -10.53 -9.61
N TYR A 374 -21.12 -11.67 -10.22
CA TYR A 374 -22.17 -12.58 -9.75
C TYR A 374 -21.83 -13.17 -8.38
N GLU A 375 -20.61 -13.69 -8.20
CA GLU A 375 -20.14 -14.20 -6.90
C GLU A 375 -20.27 -13.16 -5.80
N ASP A 376 -19.89 -11.90 -6.09
CA ASP A 376 -20.04 -10.81 -5.15
C ASP A 376 -21.50 -10.64 -4.67
N THR A 377 -22.49 -10.82 -5.56
CA THR A 377 -23.91 -10.79 -5.19
C THR A 377 -24.38 -11.98 -4.35
N GLN A 378 -23.60 -13.02 -4.24
CA GLN A 378 -23.94 -14.23 -3.49
C GLN A 378 -23.29 -14.28 -2.11
N LEU A 379 -22.37 -13.36 -1.77
CA LEU A 379 -21.56 -13.43 -0.55
C LEU A 379 -22.40 -13.52 0.72
N GLU A 380 -23.43 -12.69 0.86
CA GLU A 380 -24.30 -12.71 2.04
C GLU A 380 -25.14 -13.98 2.17
N LYS A 381 -25.34 -14.71 1.06
CA LYS A 381 -26.05 -15.99 1.05
C LYS A 381 -25.14 -17.18 1.32
N LYS A 382 -23.89 -17.08 0.87
CA LYS A 382 -22.89 -18.15 0.96
C LYS A 382 -22.12 -18.18 2.28
N TYR A 383 -21.86 -16.98 2.83
CA TYR A 383 -20.99 -16.80 3.99
C TYR A 383 -21.76 -16.12 5.12
N ASP A 384 -22.11 -16.87 6.15
CA ASP A 384 -22.84 -16.35 7.31
C ASP A 384 -22.05 -15.29 8.05
N ASP A 385 -20.73 -15.46 8.18
CA ASP A 385 -19.82 -14.50 8.80
C ASP A 385 -19.81 -13.16 8.03
N PHE A 386 -19.78 -13.18 6.70
CA PHE A 386 -19.88 -11.98 5.88
C PHE A 386 -21.25 -11.28 6.06
N ARG A 387 -22.33 -12.07 6.07
CA ARG A 387 -23.69 -11.53 6.29
C ARG A 387 -23.78 -10.85 7.67
N PHE A 388 -23.31 -11.49 8.72
CA PHE A 388 -23.31 -10.93 10.06
C PHE A 388 -22.45 -9.68 10.17
N LEU A 389 -21.27 -9.70 9.56
CA LEU A 389 -20.39 -8.54 9.49
C LEU A 389 -21.07 -7.35 8.79
N MET A 390 -21.73 -7.60 7.66
CA MET A 390 -22.47 -6.55 6.95
C MET A 390 -23.64 -6.00 7.76
N GLN A 391 -24.33 -6.85 8.53
CA GLN A 391 -25.36 -6.40 9.45
C GLN A 391 -24.78 -5.55 10.58
N GLU A 392 -23.65 -5.93 11.14
CA GLU A 392 -22.95 -5.16 12.18
C GLU A 392 -22.58 -3.75 11.68
N TYR A 393 -22.03 -3.64 10.48
CA TYR A 393 -21.72 -2.34 9.86
C TYR A 393 -23.00 -1.53 9.59
N HIS A 394 -24.04 -2.15 9.04
CA HIS A 394 -25.33 -1.50 8.84
C HIS A 394 -25.89 -0.92 10.15
N ASP A 395 -25.94 -1.73 11.19
CA ASP A 395 -26.50 -1.34 12.49
C ASP A 395 -25.58 -0.32 13.20
N GLY A 396 -24.26 -0.44 13.03
CA GLY A 396 -23.28 0.52 13.54
C GLY A 396 -23.41 1.92 12.93
N ILE A 397 -23.55 2.01 11.60
CA ILE A 397 -23.79 3.29 10.90
C ILE A 397 -25.12 3.90 11.34
N LEU A 398 -26.19 3.09 11.44
CA LEU A 398 -27.47 3.55 11.94
C LEU A 398 -27.38 4.09 13.37
N LEU A 399 -26.74 3.35 14.26
CA LEU A 399 -26.56 3.76 15.66
C LEU A 399 -25.79 5.07 15.74
N PHE A 400 -24.69 5.19 14.97
CA PHE A 400 -23.90 6.41 14.91
C PHE A 400 -24.75 7.62 14.45
N GLU A 401 -25.49 7.46 13.34
CA GLU A 401 -26.29 8.56 12.78
C GLU A 401 -27.43 8.98 13.73
N VAL A 402 -28.09 8.01 14.36
CA VAL A 402 -29.15 8.30 15.34
C VAL A 402 -28.56 8.95 16.60
N SER A 403 -27.44 8.45 17.11
CA SER A 403 -26.76 9.04 18.27
C SER A 403 -26.29 10.47 17.98
N ASN A 404 -25.80 10.70 16.78
CA ASN A 404 -25.40 12.04 16.34
C ASN A 404 -26.58 13.00 16.38
N ARG A 405 -27.75 12.60 15.85
CA ARG A 405 -28.97 13.45 15.83
C ARG A 405 -29.57 13.67 17.20
N GLU A 406 -29.70 12.61 17.99
CA GLU A 406 -30.43 12.65 19.26
C GLU A 406 -29.59 13.18 20.41
N VAL A 407 -28.26 13.05 20.34
CA VAL A 407 -27.34 13.40 21.42
C VAL A 407 -26.32 14.46 21.00
N TRP A 408 -25.40 14.12 20.08
CA TRP A 408 -24.21 14.94 19.88
C TRP A 408 -24.48 16.24 19.16
N ASP A 409 -25.14 16.20 18.00
CA ASP A 409 -25.54 17.40 17.24
C ASP A 409 -26.53 18.25 18.03
N LYS A 410 -27.45 17.60 18.76
CA LYS A 410 -28.41 18.28 19.61
C LYS A 410 -27.73 19.02 20.73
N ALA A 411 -26.77 18.38 21.44
CA ALA A 411 -26.00 19.02 22.49
C ALA A 411 -25.20 20.22 21.99
N LEU A 412 -24.69 20.18 20.76
CA LEU A 412 -23.92 21.28 20.18
C LEU A 412 -24.80 22.50 19.79
N LYS A 413 -26.03 22.24 19.35
CA LYS A 413 -26.93 23.23 18.72
C LYS A 413 -28.02 23.75 19.67
N ASP A 414 -28.35 23.01 20.72
CA ASP A 414 -29.42 23.33 21.66
C ASP A 414 -28.96 24.34 22.71
N THR A 415 -28.84 25.60 22.30
CA THR A 415 -28.43 26.71 23.19
C THR A 415 -29.35 26.91 24.38
N VAL A 416 -30.65 26.61 24.23
CA VAL A 416 -31.67 26.73 25.30
C VAL A 416 -31.50 25.59 26.31
N GLY A 417 -31.33 24.36 25.82
CA GLY A 417 -31.05 23.18 26.65
C GLY A 417 -29.78 23.32 27.44
N LEU A 418 -28.67 23.77 26.78
CA LEU A 418 -27.39 24.03 27.41
C LEU A 418 -27.48 25.07 28.54
N ALA A 419 -28.17 26.20 28.29
CA ALA A 419 -28.37 27.23 29.30
C ALA A 419 -29.19 26.70 30.48
N SER A 420 -30.27 25.98 30.21
CA SER A 420 -31.12 25.40 31.26
C SER A 420 -30.40 24.32 32.06
N TYR A 421 -29.58 23.48 31.42
CA TYR A 421 -28.77 22.47 32.07
C TYR A 421 -27.71 23.12 32.96
N PHE A 422 -26.99 24.11 32.45
CA PHE A 422 -26.00 24.87 33.21
C PHE A 422 -26.60 25.52 34.48
N GLU A 423 -27.75 26.20 34.36
CA GLU A 423 -28.34 26.84 35.54
C GLU A 423 -28.74 25.86 36.65
N LYS A 424 -29.14 24.65 36.29
CA LYS A 424 -29.44 23.56 37.26
C LYS A 424 -28.20 22.95 37.91
N HIS A 425 -27.07 22.98 37.20
CA HIS A 425 -25.80 22.35 37.59
C HIS A 425 -24.67 23.34 37.81
N LYS A 426 -24.98 24.62 37.99
CA LYS A 426 -24.02 25.74 38.06
C LYS A 426 -22.96 25.54 39.13
N GLU A 427 -23.31 24.90 40.23
CA GLU A 427 -22.39 24.61 41.34
C GLU A 427 -21.31 23.60 40.97
N ASP A 428 -21.55 22.75 39.97
CA ASP A 428 -20.59 21.72 39.49
C ASP A 428 -19.47 22.36 38.66
N TYR A 429 -19.68 23.59 38.17
CA TYR A 429 -18.71 24.33 37.31
C TYR A 429 -17.91 25.38 38.03
N LYS A 430 -17.78 25.31 39.37
CA LYS A 430 -17.00 26.27 40.15
C LYS A 430 -15.52 26.24 39.80
N TRP A 431 -14.93 27.40 39.81
CA TRP A 431 -13.50 27.59 39.55
C TRP A 431 -12.67 27.70 40.83
N VAL A 432 -11.46 27.16 40.77
CA VAL A 432 -10.49 27.31 41.86
C VAL A 432 -9.85 28.72 41.89
N LYS A 433 -9.74 29.36 40.71
CA LYS A 433 -9.13 30.70 40.57
C LYS A 433 -10.12 31.67 39.94
N PRO A 434 -10.10 32.96 40.35
CA PRO A 434 -10.93 33.97 39.71
C PRO A 434 -10.65 34.12 38.22
N HIS A 435 -11.70 34.39 37.44
CA HIS A 435 -11.62 34.68 36.02
C HIS A 435 -12.09 36.10 35.72
N TYR A 436 -11.38 36.77 34.83
CA TYR A 436 -11.82 38.07 34.32
C TYR A 436 -12.57 37.87 32.98
N LYS A 437 -13.86 38.10 32.98
CA LYS A 437 -14.71 38.10 31.77
C LYS A 437 -14.78 39.51 31.21
N GLY A 438 -14.07 39.77 30.10
CA GLY A 438 -14.00 41.11 29.59
C GLY A 438 -13.21 41.26 28.29
N ARG A 439 -12.77 42.50 28.11
CA ARG A 439 -11.99 42.91 26.93
C ARG A 439 -10.75 43.65 27.36
N VAL A 440 -9.68 43.41 26.65
CA VAL A 440 -8.48 44.23 26.66
C VAL A 440 -8.51 45.05 25.38
N ILE A 441 -8.47 46.36 25.54
CA ILE A 441 -8.57 47.33 24.45
C ILE A 441 -7.24 48.02 24.32
N TYR A 442 -6.59 47.82 23.16
CA TYR A 442 -5.30 48.40 22.82
C TYR A 442 -5.52 49.55 21.85
N CYS A 443 -4.91 50.74 22.15
CA CYS A 443 -5.07 51.94 21.34
C CYS A 443 -3.72 52.45 20.86
N LYS A 444 -3.67 52.89 19.62
CA LYS A 444 -2.45 53.36 18.95
C LYS A 444 -1.97 54.72 19.47
N ASP A 445 -2.88 55.59 19.84
CA ASP A 445 -2.57 56.93 20.33
C ASP A 445 -3.48 57.37 21.49
N LYS A 446 -3.08 58.48 22.16
CA LYS A 446 -3.75 59.01 23.34
C LYS A 446 -5.16 59.54 23.07
N ASN A 447 -5.44 60.05 21.86
CA ASN A 447 -6.76 60.55 21.49
C ASN A 447 -7.73 59.41 21.28
N THR A 448 -7.30 58.38 20.53
CA THR A 448 -8.02 57.11 20.34
C THR A 448 -8.35 56.46 21.69
N PHE A 449 -7.37 56.41 22.62
CA PHE A 449 -7.57 55.86 23.95
C PHE A 449 -8.67 56.62 24.74
N LYS A 450 -8.62 57.99 24.77
CA LYS A 450 -9.65 58.78 25.45
C LYS A 450 -11.04 58.54 24.88
N THR A 451 -11.15 58.53 23.55
CA THR A 451 -12.41 58.30 22.82
C THR A 451 -12.95 56.90 23.05
N ALA A 452 -12.10 55.88 22.91
CA ALA A 452 -12.48 54.47 23.14
C ALA A 452 -12.96 54.25 24.59
N LYS A 453 -12.27 54.84 25.59
CA LYS A 453 -12.65 54.74 27.00
C LYS A 453 -13.98 55.42 27.31
N LEU A 454 -14.27 56.55 26.66
CA LEU A 454 -15.55 57.24 26.78
C LEU A 454 -16.70 56.43 26.19
N ILE A 455 -16.48 55.88 25.00
CA ILE A 455 -17.44 55.01 24.29
C ILE A 455 -17.73 53.78 25.14
N ALA A 456 -16.69 53.07 25.60
CA ALA A 456 -16.81 51.85 26.39
C ALA A 456 -17.57 52.05 27.73
N LYS A 457 -17.56 53.27 28.29
CA LYS A 457 -18.35 53.62 29.50
C LYS A 457 -19.84 53.84 29.24
N ARG A 458 -20.22 54.13 27.99
CA ARG A 458 -21.59 54.52 27.62
C ARG A 458 -22.39 53.43 26.92
N LEU A 459 -21.71 52.45 26.38
CA LEU A 459 -22.35 51.37 25.60
C LEU A 459 -22.56 50.10 26.43
N ALA A 460 -23.60 49.37 26.09
CA ALA A 460 -23.81 48.02 26.60
C ALA A 460 -22.67 47.10 26.11
N ASN A 461 -22.30 46.13 26.95
CA ASN A 461 -21.15 45.24 26.72
C ASN A 461 -21.12 44.59 25.32
N ASP A 462 -22.28 44.19 24.78
CA ASP A 462 -22.33 43.46 23.51
C ASP A 462 -22.10 44.33 22.27
N SER A 463 -22.21 45.64 22.40
CA SER A 463 -22.07 46.59 21.28
C SER A 463 -20.69 47.24 21.21
N ILE A 464 -19.87 47.09 22.24
CA ILE A 464 -18.58 47.81 22.38
C ILE A 464 -17.63 47.47 21.22
N ASP A 465 -17.48 46.20 20.91
CA ASP A 465 -16.47 45.72 19.94
C ASP A 465 -16.79 46.26 18.54
N LYS A 466 -18.03 46.04 18.07
CA LYS A 466 -18.48 46.50 16.78
C LYS A 466 -18.41 48.00 16.64
N TYR A 467 -18.80 48.73 17.69
CA TYR A 467 -18.85 50.19 17.65
C TYR A 467 -17.45 50.80 17.67
N LEU A 468 -16.54 50.29 18.50
CA LEU A 468 -15.16 50.76 18.55
C LEU A 468 -14.41 50.49 17.26
N THR A 469 -14.54 49.28 16.71
CA THR A 469 -13.85 48.91 15.46
C THR A 469 -14.36 49.69 14.26
N SER A 470 -15.68 49.81 14.10
CA SER A 470 -16.27 50.52 12.96
C SER A 470 -16.07 52.04 13.00
N ARG A 471 -15.92 52.65 14.19
CA ARG A 471 -15.82 54.11 14.33
C ARG A 471 -14.40 54.61 14.46
N LEU A 472 -13.47 53.82 14.95
CA LEU A 472 -12.11 54.24 15.21
C LEU A 472 -11.09 53.64 14.25
N ASN A 473 -11.36 52.52 13.61
CA ASN A 473 -10.50 51.96 12.60
C ASN A 473 -10.91 52.46 11.21
N SER A 474 -9.91 52.57 10.30
CA SER A 474 -10.11 52.85 8.88
C SER A 474 -9.63 51.65 8.06
N ASP A 475 -9.90 51.67 6.77
CA ASP A 475 -9.47 50.60 5.82
C ASP A 475 -7.94 50.47 5.78
N SER A 476 -7.20 51.52 6.12
CA SER A 476 -5.74 51.57 6.04
C SER A 476 -5.04 51.47 7.39
N ILE A 477 -5.71 51.83 8.49
CA ILE A 477 -5.06 51.93 9.82
C ILE A 477 -6.00 51.34 10.90
N GLN A 478 -5.47 50.39 11.63
CA GLN A 478 -6.10 49.86 12.84
C GLN A 478 -5.68 50.67 14.06
N TYR A 479 -6.51 51.62 14.50
CA TYR A 479 -6.26 52.44 15.70
C TYR A 479 -6.61 51.75 17.00
N VAL A 480 -7.56 50.77 16.93
CA VAL A 480 -8.01 50.01 18.09
C VAL A 480 -7.97 48.52 17.79
N LYS A 481 -7.29 47.76 18.64
CA LYS A 481 -7.32 46.30 18.69
C LYS A 481 -8.04 45.86 19.95
N ILE A 482 -8.92 44.89 19.86
CA ILE A 482 -9.72 44.37 20.97
C ILE A 482 -9.46 42.88 21.12
N GLU A 483 -9.12 42.46 22.31
CA GLU A 483 -9.00 41.07 22.71
C GLU A 483 -10.11 40.79 23.74
N LYS A 484 -11.12 40.01 23.35
CA LYS A 484 -12.25 39.59 24.19
C LYS A 484 -12.05 38.17 24.68
N GLY A 485 -12.23 37.93 25.95
CA GLY A 485 -12.04 36.59 26.50
C GLY A 485 -12.46 36.45 27.96
N LEU A 486 -12.28 35.25 28.43
CA LEU A 486 -12.30 34.88 29.84
C LEU A 486 -10.85 34.55 30.21
N PHE A 487 -10.26 35.40 31.05
CA PHE A 487 -8.84 35.37 31.37
C PHE A 487 -8.63 34.90 32.82
N VAL A 488 -7.69 34.01 33.02
CA VAL A 488 -7.11 33.75 34.35
C VAL A 488 -5.80 34.46 34.52
N GLU A 489 -5.32 34.52 35.76
CA GLU A 489 -4.01 35.06 36.07
C GLU A 489 -2.91 34.32 35.29
N GLY A 490 -2.16 35.06 34.47
CA GLY A 490 -1.10 34.58 33.61
C GLY A 490 -1.45 34.57 32.12
N ASP A 491 -2.73 34.66 31.73
CA ASP A 491 -3.16 34.60 30.32
C ASP A 491 -2.84 35.86 29.53
N ASN A 492 -2.98 37.04 30.21
CA ASN A 492 -2.76 38.31 29.54
C ASN A 492 -2.11 39.32 30.52
N LYS A 493 -0.94 39.83 30.15
CA LYS A 493 -0.16 40.76 30.98
C LYS A 493 -0.91 42.04 31.34
N VAL A 494 -1.82 42.50 30.47
CA VAL A 494 -2.64 43.70 30.74
C VAL A 494 -3.68 43.37 31.81
N VAL A 495 -4.34 42.23 31.69
CA VAL A 495 -5.32 41.75 32.68
C VAL A 495 -4.62 41.50 34.02
N ASP A 496 -3.45 40.88 33.99
CA ASP A 496 -2.63 40.66 35.19
C ASP A 496 -2.33 41.98 35.93
N LYS A 497 -1.97 43.02 35.18
CA LYS A 497 -1.64 44.35 35.73
C LYS A 497 -2.86 45.08 36.27
N PHE A 498 -3.94 45.16 35.48
CA PHE A 498 -5.06 46.06 35.76
C PHE A 498 -6.20 45.42 36.54
N VAL A 499 -6.27 44.09 36.55
CA VAL A 499 -7.33 43.34 37.23
C VAL A 499 -6.77 42.53 38.41
N PHE A 500 -5.75 41.71 38.16
CA PHE A 500 -5.16 40.87 39.20
C PHE A 500 -4.08 41.55 40.04
N ASN A 501 -3.75 42.85 39.75
CA ASN A 501 -2.82 43.69 40.51
C ASN A 501 -1.41 43.09 40.66
N LYS A 502 -0.91 42.35 39.67
CA LYS A 502 0.46 41.84 39.71
C LYS A 502 1.49 42.95 39.71
N LYS A 503 2.52 42.80 40.54
CA LYS A 503 3.60 43.80 40.70
C LYS A 503 4.63 43.78 39.57
N GLU A 504 4.49 42.88 38.59
CA GLU A 504 5.41 42.77 37.46
C GLU A 504 5.38 44.01 36.57
N LYS A 505 6.57 44.39 36.04
CA LYS A 505 6.68 45.52 35.12
C LYS A 505 5.94 45.14 33.80
N PHE A 506 4.86 45.83 33.54
CA PHE A 506 4.16 45.81 32.27
C PHE A 506 4.81 46.79 31.29
N THR A 507 5.31 46.30 30.16
CA THR A 507 5.78 47.14 29.05
C THR A 507 4.71 47.13 27.98
N PRO A 508 4.07 48.27 27.66
CA PRO A 508 3.08 48.33 26.58
C PRO A 508 3.71 47.96 25.24
N ASP A 509 2.89 47.46 24.35
CA ASP A 509 3.24 47.25 22.95
C ASP A 509 3.63 48.59 22.31
N THR A 510 4.69 48.60 21.51
CA THR A 510 5.18 49.82 20.81
C THR A 510 4.16 50.38 19.83
N ASP A 511 3.37 49.50 19.20
CA ASP A 511 2.35 49.87 18.21
C ASP A 511 1.04 50.34 18.89
N TYR A 512 0.77 49.82 20.12
CA TYR A 512 -0.44 50.12 20.90
C TYR A 512 -0.10 50.47 22.36
N PRO A 513 0.55 51.62 22.59
CA PRO A 513 1.09 51.95 23.91
C PRO A 513 0.02 52.30 24.95
N TYR A 514 -1.22 52.51 24.54
CA TYR A 514 -2.32 52.85 25.43
C TYR A 514 -3.29 51.70 25.57
N VAL A 515 -3.45 51.16 26.77
CA VAL A 515 -4.30 50.00 27.02
C VAL A 515 -5.24 50.22 28.21
N PHE A 516 -6.43 49.63 28.16
CA PHE A 516 -7.34 49.55 29.29
C PHE A 516 -8.22 48.28 29.18
N VAL A 517 -8.86 47.94 30.28
CA VAL A 517 -9.73 46.77 30.37
C VAL A 517 -11.17 47.18 30.65
N VAL A 518 -12.13 46.43 30.09
CA VAL A 518 -13.57 46.61 30.34
C VAL A 518 -14.19 45.23 30.53
N GLY A 519 -14.76 44.99 31.70
CA GLY A 519 -15.34 43.72 32.06
C GLY A 519 -15.56 43.60 33.56
N LYS A 520 -15.71 42.37 34.03
CA LYS A 520 -15.95 42.05 35.43
C LYS A 520 -15.12 40.85 35.89
N LEU A 521 -14.77 40.87 37.16
CA LEU A 521 -14.10 39.74 37.81
C LEU A 521 -15.17 38.77 38.33
N LEU A 522 -15.11 37.53 37.87
CA LEU A 522 -15.90 36.41 38.36
C LEU A 522 -15.04 35.63 39.37
N LYS A 523 -15.48 35.50 40.61
CA LYS A 523 -14.65 34.94 41.68
C LYS A 523 -14.60 33.42 41.64
N GLU A 524 -15.76 32.76 41.68
CA GLU A 524 -15.83 31.31 41.84
C GLU A 524 -16.73 30.60 40.83
N THR A 525 -17.73 31.30 40.31
CA THR A 525 -18.75 30.70 39.46
C THR A 525 -18.81 31.36 38.09
N PRO A 526 -18.94 30.56 36.99
CA PRO A 526 -19.24 31.09 35.67
C PRO A 526 -20.57 31.85 35.65
N GLU A 527 -20.68 32.82 34.78
CA GLU A 527 -21.90 33.60 34.64
C GLU A 527 -22.97 32.88 33.80
N ASP A 528 -22.52 32.32 32.72
CA ASP A 528 -23.35 31.57 31.79
C ASP A 528 -22.58 30.37 31.23
N TYR A 529 -23.29 29.45 30.52
CA TYR A 529 -22.68 28.23 30.01
C TYR A 529 -21.55 28.45 29.01
N THR A 530 -21.49 29.63 28.35
CA THR A 530 -20.44 29.90 27.36
C THR A 530 -19.07 30.08 28.00
N ASP A 531 -19.03 30.43 29.32
CA ASP A 531 -17.80 30.56 30.09
C ASP A 531 -17.10 29.21 30.34
N VAL A 532 -17.87 28.13 30.32
CA VAL A 532 -17.44 26.72 30.51
C VAL A 532 -18.02 25.79 29.45
N ARG A 533 -18.20 26.31 28.26
CA ARG A 533 -18.96 25.66 27.18
C ARG A 533 -18.56 24.22 26.93
N GLY A 534 -17.26 23.91 26.91
CA GLY A 534 -16.78 22.56 26.63
C GLY A 534 -17.24 21.55 27.68
N ALA A 535 -17.13 21.88 28.96
CA ALA A 535 -17.56 21.04 30.07
C ALA A 535 -19.09 20.85 30.06
N VAL A 536 -19.85 21.94 29.90
CA VAL A 536 -21.31 21.87 29.84
C VAL A 536 -21.82 21.05 28.67
N ILE A 537 -21.20 21.15 27.48
CA ILE A 537 -21.57 20.31 26.32
C ILE A 537 -21.32 18.83 26.63
N ALA A 538 -20.18 18.46 27.22
CA ALA A 538 -19.89 17.07 27.56
C ALA A 538 -20.91 16.49 28.55
N ASP A 539 -21.17 17.19 29.63
CA ASP A 539 -22.13 16.74 30.64
C ASP A 539 -23.57 16.74 30.11
N TYR A 540 -23.91 17.67 29.23
CA TYR A 540 -25.21 17.72 28.59
C TYR A 540 -25.39 16.59 27.57
N GLN A 541 -24.33 16.16 26.88
CA GLN A 541 -24.34 14.97 26.03
C GLN A 541 -24.66 13.73 26.86
N ASP A 542 -23.96 13.54 27.98
CA ASP A 542 -24.23 12.43 28.89
C ASP A 542 -25.67 12.43 29.43
N TYR A 543 -26.18 13.61 29.74
CA TYR A 543 -27.58 13.75 30.17
C TYR A 543 -28.57 13.38 29.07
N LEU A 544 -28.36 13.88 27.85
CA LEU A 544 -29.21 13.55 26.71
C LEU A 544 -29.18 12.06 26.38
N GLU A 545 -28.01 11.43 26.43
CA GLU A 545 -27.87 10.00 26.21
C GLU A 545 -28.65 9.17 27.23
N LYS A 546 -28.50 9.48 28.51
CA LYS A 546 -29.25 8.80 29.59
C LYS A 546 -30.77 8.95 29.42
N GLU A 547 -31.25 10.14 29.11
CA GLU A 547 -32.68 10.38 28.86
C GLU A 547 -33.16 9.67 27.56
N TRP A 548 -32.35 9.65 26.54
CA TRP A 548 -32.65 8.93 25.30
C TRP A 548 -32.77 7.41 25.54
N ILE A 549 -31.79 6.80 26.22
CA ILE A 549 -31.81 5.38 26.58
C ILE A 549 -33.04 5.05 27.47
N LYS A 550 -33.36 5.89 28.44
CA LYS A 550 -34.55 5.75 29.27
C LYS A 550 -35.84 5.75 28.45
N ASN A 551 -35.94 6.68 27.51
CA ASN A 551 -37.08 6.77 26.58
C ASN A 551 -37.17 5.55 25.68
N LEU A 552 -36.06 5.05 25.15
CA LEU A 552 -36.03 3.81 24.36
C LEU A 552 -36.50 2.61 25.18
N ARG A 553 -36.02 2.45 26.41
CA ARG A 553 -36.40 1.35 27.32
C ARG A 553 -37.86 1.40 27.70
N SER A 554 -38.46 2.59 27.78
CA SER A 554 -39.90 2.73 28.04
C SER A 554 -40.75 2.40 26.82
N LYS A 555 -40.23 2.62 25.62
CA LYS A 555 -40.94 2.46 24.34
C LYS A 555 -40.82 1.06 23.76
N TYR A 556 -39.70 0.41 23.97
CA TYR A 556 -39.39 -0.90 23.40
C TYR A 556 -39.06 -1.93 24.49
N SER A 557 -39.68 -3.10 24.42
CA SER A 557 -39.30 -4.25 25.25
C SER A 557 -38.10 -4.95 24.65
N PHE A 558 -37.22 -5.47 25.49
CA PHE A 558 -36.08 -6.28 25.05
C PHE A 558 -35.95 -7.52 25.95
N SER A 559 -35.40 -8.59 25.39
CA SER A 559 -35.04 -9.79 26.13
C SER A 559 -33.63 -10.23 25.78
N VAL A 560 -32.92 -10.80 26.75
CA VAL A 560 -31.56 -11.32 26.55
C VAL A 560 -31.60 -12.82 26.74
N ASP A 561 -31.19 -13.58 25.72
CA ASP A 561 -30.97 -15.01 25.86
C ASP A 561 -29.68 -15.24 26.65
N LYS A 562 -29.86 -15.61 27.93
CA LYS A 562 -28.74 -15.83 28.83
C LYS A 562 -27.89 -17.04 28.45
N ASN A 563 -28.41 -18.01 27.70
CA ASN A 563 -27.64 -19.16 27.23
C ASN A 563 -26.70 -18.76 26.11
N VAL A 564 -27.19 -17.97 25.15
CA VAL A 564 -26.35 -17.41 24.11
C VAL A 564 -25.30 -16.45 24.66
N LEU A 565 -25.69 -15.58 25.61
CA LEU A 565 -24.76 -14.67 26.27
C LEU A 565 -23.57 -15.38 26.94
N ARG A 566 -23.81 -16.55 27.53
CA ARG A 566 -22.73 -17.35 28.16
C ARG A 566 -21.73 -17.95 27.15
N THR A 567 -22.08 -17.99 25.86
CA THR A 567 -21.17 -18.48 24.80
C THR A 567 -20.27 -17.39 24.28
N VAL A 568 -20.57 -16.14 24.57
CA VAL A 568 -19.73 -14.99 24.19
C VAL A 568 -18.49 -15.01 25.06
N LYS A 569 -17.32 -15.22 24.44
CA LYS A 569 -16.03 -15.12 25.12
C LYS A 569 -15.61 -13.65 25.13
N GLU A 570 -15.21 -13.15 26.29
CA GLU A 570 -14.45 -11.90 26.36
C GLU A 570 -13.11 -12.12 25.64
N ASN A 571 -12.85 -11.31 24.62
CA ASN A 571 -11.56 -11.31 23.92
C ASN A 571 -10.54 -10.49 24.69
#